data_fe942afb238e7512d6dc4ad4a4c4acf9
#
_entry.id   fe942afb238e7512d6dc4ad4a4c4acf9
#
_cell.length_a   1.000
_cell.length_b   1.000
_cell.length_c   1.000
_cell.angle_alpha   90.00
_cell.angle_beta   90.00
_cell.angle_gamma   90.00
#
_symmetry.space_group_name_H-M   'P 1'
#
loop_
_entity.id
_entity.type
_entity.pdbx_description
1 polymer ?
#
loop_
_entity_poly.entity_id
_entity_poly.type
_entity_poly.pdbx_seq_one_letter_code
_entity_poly.pdbx_strand_id
1 'polypeptide(L)'
;MYYTYMLRCQDGSLYTGITTDLNRRFREHSGAGAAGAKDTKIHAPVTIEAAWRSKDRSLASSLEYQIKRLRKQKKELLIKNPALLGQILGDKIDSQEYVSIVYKF
;
A
#
# COMPACT_ATOMS: atom_id res chain seq x y z
N MET A 1 10.25 -4.29 11.31
CA MET A 1 9.37 -3.25 10.74
C MET A 1 8.50 -3.83 9.66
N TYR A 2 7.27 -3.39 9.60
CA TYR A 2 6.33 -3.77 8.54
C TYR A 2 5.91 -2.54 7.77
N TYR A 3 5.55 -2.74 6.50
CA TYR A 3 5.10 -1.68 5.62
C TYR A 3 3.71 -2.00 5.09
N THR A 4 2.84 -1.01 5.10
CA THR A 4 1.57 -1.05 4.39
C THR A 4 1.74 -0.18 3.15
N TYR A 5 1.41 -0.70 1.97
CA TYR A 5 1.68 -0.03 0.71
C TYR A 5 0.47 -0.05 -0.21
N MET A 6 0.43 0.91 -1.12
CA MET A 6 -0.59 0.98 -2.18
C MET A 6 0.11 0.98 -3.52
N LEU A 7 -0.27 0.03 -4.39
CA LEU A 7 0.25 -0.08 -5.75
C LEU A 7 -0.76 0.43 -6.75
N ARG A 8 -0.29 1.17 -7.75
CA ARG A 8 -1.06 1.48 -8.93
C ARG A 8 -0.81 0.41 -9.98
N CYS A 9 -1.88 -0.14 -10.55
CA CYS A 9 -1.79 -1.13 -11.62
C CYS A 9 -2.07 -0.49 -12.98
N GLN A 10 -1.76 -1.21 -14.06
CA GLN A 10 -1.90 -0.68 -15.42
C GLN A 10 -3.32 -0.25 -15.76
N ASP A 11 -4.30 -0.96 -15.21
CA ASP A 11 -5.72 -0.65 -15.43
C ASP A 11 -6.23 0.48 -14.54
N GLY A 12 -5.34 1.13 -13.78
CA GLY A 12 -5.72 2.20 -12.86
C GLY A 12 -6.19 1.73 -11.50
N SER A 13 -6.30 0.42 -11.30
CA SER A 13 -6.74 -0.11 -10.01
C SER A 13 -5.65 0.08 -8.95
N LEU A 14 -6.08 0.07 -7.69
CA LEU A 14 -5.19 0.21 -6.54
C LEU A 14 -5.21 -1.08 -5.73
N TYR A 15 -4.03 -1.59 -5.43
CA TYR A 15 -3.84 -2.76 -4.58
C TYR A 15 -3.18 -2.31 -3.28
N THR A 16 -3.70 -2.80 -2.15
CA THR A 16 -3.14 -2.52 -0.82
C THR A 16 -2.65 -3.81 -0.19
N GLY A 17 -1.45 -3.80 0.35
CA GLY A 17 -0.87 -4.98 0.98
C GLY A 17 0.09 -4.60 2.08
N ILE A 18 0.67 -5.63 2.73
CA ILE A 18 1.69 -5.46 3.75
C ILE A 18 2.90 -6.30 3.42
N THR A 19 4.07 -5.85 3.85
CA THR A 19 5.32 -6.57 3.63
C THR A 19 6.38 -6.12 4.63
N THR A 20 7.41 -6.93 4.79
CA THR A 20 8.63 -6.52 5.50
C THR A 20 9.69 -5.96 4.57
N ASP A 21 9.48 -6.10 3.25
CA ASP A 21 10.47 -5.67 2.25
C ASP A 21 9.75 -5.18 1.01
N LEU A 22 9.68 -3.86 0.85
CA LEU A 22 8.98 -3.23 -0.27
C LEU A 22 9.61 -3.57 -1.62
N ASN A 23 10.94 -3.60 -1.69
CA ASN A 23 11.63 -3.91 -2.95
C ASN A 23 11.30 -5.32 -3.42
N ARG A 24 11.42 -6.28 -2.52
CA ARG A 24 11.11 -7.68 -2.84
C ARG A 24 9.66 -7.82 -3.27
N ARG A 25 8.75 -7.22 -2.51
CA ARG A 25 7.32 -7.36 -2.79
C ARG A 25 6.93 -6.74 -4.12
N PHE A 26 7.51 -5.60 -4.45
CA PHE A 26 7.27 -4.98 -5.76
C PHE A 26 7.77 -5.86 -6.89
N ARG A 27 8.96 -6.43 -6.76
CA ARG A 27 9.50 -7.34 -7.77
C ARG A 27 8.62 -8.57 -7.96
N GLU A 28 8.10 -9.13 -6.86
CA GLU A 28 7.18 -10.26 -6.94
C GLU A 28 5.90 -9.90 -7.70
N HIS A 29 5.34 -8.74 -7.42
CA HIS A 29 4.12 -8.28 -8.10
C HIS A 29 4.36 -7.95 -9.57
N SER A 30 5.55 -7.46 -9.92
CA SER A 30 5.86 -7.09 -11.30
C SER A 30 6.22 -8.31 -12.17
N GLY A 31 6.25 -9.49 -11.58
CA GLY A 31 6.56 -10.70 -12.31
C GLY A 31 8.04 -10.93 -12.58
N ALA A 32 8.91 -10.06 -12.10
CA ALA A 32 10.35 -10.14 -12.39
C ALA A 32 11.06 -11.28 -11.66
N GLY A 33 10.40 -12.26 -11.21
CA GLY A 33 10.94 -13.44 -10.53
C GLY A 33 9.84 -14.37 -10.11
N ALA A 34 8.63 -13.97 -10.31
CA ALA A 34 7.50 -14.78 -9.96
C ALA A 34 7.04 -15.52 -11.20
N ALA A 35 7.03 -16.82 -11.14
CA ALA A 35 6.32 -17.61 -12.13
C ALA A 35 4.87 -17.14 -12.14
N GLY A 36 4.59 -16.15 -12.98
CA GLY A 36 3.29 -15.85 -13.47
C GLY A 36 2.12 -15.94 -12.50
N ALA A 37 2.06 -15.05 -11.56
CA ALA A 37 0.79 -14.81 -10.94
C ALA A 37 -0.15 -14.37 -12.06
N LYS A 38 -1.09 -15.20 -12.42
CA LYS A 38 -2.03 -14.94 -13.51
C LYS A 38 -2.73 -13.60 -13.36
N ASP A 39 -2.95 -13.18 -12.11
CA ASP A 39 -3.62 -11.94 -11.79
C ASP A 39 -2.78 -10.71 -12.15
N THR A 40 -1.45 -10.83 -12.16
CA THR A 40 -0.58 -9.70 -12.49
C THR A 40 -0.50 -9.42 -13.99
N LYS A 41 -1.01 -10.30 -14.85
CA LYS A 41 -1.08 -10.01 -16.28
C LYS A 41 -2.14 -8.97 -16.61
N ILE A 42 -3.25 -9.00 -15.87
CA ILE A 42 -4.36 -8.07 -16.07
C ILE A 42 -4.18 -6.82 -15.21
N HIS A 43 -3.61 -7.00 -14.01
CA HIS A 43 -3.39 -5.92 -13.04
C HIS A 43 -1.91 -5.74 -12.76
N ALA A 44 -1.10 -5.63 -13.83
CA ALA A 44 0.34 -5.47 -13.66
C ALA A 44 0.65 -4.20 -12.85
N PRO A 45 1.44 -4.29 -11.78
CA PRO A 45 1.79 -3.11 -10.99
C PRO A 45 2.71 -2.19 -11.78
N VAL A 46 2.45 -0.89 -11.69
CA VAL A 46 3.25 0.13 -12.36
C VAL A 46 4.17 0.82 -11.36
N THR A 47 3.64 1.15 -10.17
CA THR A 47 4.39 1.89 -9.18
C THR A 47 3.79 1.69 -7.78
N ILE A 48 4.64 1.84 -6.77
CA ILE A 48 4.18 2.02 -5.39
C ILE A 48 3.85 3.50 -5.22
N GLU A 49 2.58 3.78 -4.99
CA GLU A 49 2.08 5.15 -4.90
C GLU A 49 2.21 5.73 -3.50
N ALA A 50 2.10 4.88 -2.46
CA ALA A 50 2.19 5.31 -1.09
C ALA A 50 2.60 4.13 -0.21
N ALA A 51 3.31 4.41 0.88
CA ALA A 51 3.67 3.40 1.85
C ALA A 51 3.81 4.03 3.23
N TRP A 52 3.49 3.24 4.24
CA TRP A 52 3.61 3.63 5.64
C TRP A 52 4.35 2.54 6.40
N ARG A 53 5.28 2.96 7.26
CA ARG A 53 6.03 2.06 8.11
C ARG A 53 5.37 1.98 9.47
N SER A 54 5.33 0.79 10.04
CA SER A 54 4.86 0.55 11.41
C SER A 54 5.77 -0.48 12.08
N LYS A 55 5.69 -0.55 13.42
CA LYS A 55 6.63 -1.36 14.18
C LYS A 55 6.35 -2.85 14.11
N ASP A 56 5.11 -3.25 13.84
CA ASP A 56 4.74 -4.67 13.84
C ASP A 56 3.67 -4.98 12.80
N ARG A 57 3.44 -6.29 12.63
CA ARG A 57 2.49 -6.79 11.65
C ARG A 57 1.05 -6.40 11.99
N SER A 58 0.70 -6.38 13.26
CA SER A 58 -0.66 -6.06 13.70
C SER A 58 -1.04 -4.65 13.25
N LEU A 59 -0.16 -3.69 13.44
CA LEU A 59 -0.39 -2.31 13.00
C LEU A 59 -0.50 -2.23 11.48
N ALA A 60 0.38 -2.91 10.76
CA ALA A 60 0.34 -2.92 9.30
C ALA A 60 -0.97 -3.53 8.78
N SER A 61 -1.39 -4.64 9.37
CA SER A 61 -2.64 -5.31 9.00
C SER A 61 -3.86 -4.44 9.28
N SER A 62 -3.87 -3.75 10.42
CA SER A 62 -4.96 -2.83 10.76
C SER A 62 -5.09 -1.72 9.72
N LEU A 63 -3.96 -1.14 9.31
CA LEU A 63 -3.96 -0.09 8.30
C LEU A 63 -4.43 -0.63 6.95
N GLU A 64 -3.92 -1.79 6.54
CA GLU A 64 -4.35 -2.44 5.30
C GLU A 64 -5.86 -2.62 5.28
N TYR A 65 -6.42 -3.15 6.35
CA TYR A 65 -7.85 -3.40 6.47
C TYR A 65 -8.65 -2.10 6.29
N GLN A 66 -8.24 -1.04 6.97
CA GLN A 66 -8.96 0.23 6.91
C GLN A 66 -8.85 0.89 5.53
N ILE A 67 -7.68 0.81 4.90
CA ILE A 67 -7.51 1.37 3.55
C ILE A 67 -8.38 0.61 2.54
N LYS A 68 -8.42 -0.72 2.63
CA LYS A 68 -9.22 -1.54 1.71
C LYS A 68 -10.71 -1.21 1.77
N ARG A 69 -11.19 -0.71 2.90
CA ARG A 69 -12.59 -0.33 3.08
C ARG A 69 -12.92 1.04 2.52
N LEU A 70 -11.92 1.83 2.17
CA LEU A 70 -12.15 3.16 1.60
C LEU A 70 -12.66 3.06 0.18
N ARG A 71 -13.49 4.03 -0.21
CA ARG A 71 -13.86 4.21 -1.60
C ARG A 71 -12.66 4.72 -2.39
N LYS A 72 -12.67 4.49 -3.71
CA LYS A 72 -11.55 4.86 -4.56
C LYS A 72 -11.16 6.33 -4.42
N GLN A 73 -12.13 7.23 -4.30
CA GLN A 73 -11.86 8.65 -4.12
C GLN A 73 -10.99 8.94 -2.90
N LYS A 74 -11.27 8.26 -1.78
CA LYS A 74 -10.49 8.44 -0.55
C LYS A 74 -9.11 7.81 -0.68
N LYS A 75 -9.01 6.67 -1.36
CA LYS A 75 -7.71 6.05 -1.64
C LYS A 75 -6.84 6.98 -2.48
N GLU A 76 -7.41 7.63 -3.50
CA GLU A 76 -6.67 8.57 -4.33
C GLU A 76 -6.21 9.79 -3.53
N LEU A 77 -7.02 10.26 -2.58
CA LEU A 77 -6.61 11.35 -1.69
C LEU A 77 -5.41 10.97 -0.83
N LEU A 78 -5.40 9.73 -0.31
CA LEU A 78 -4.26 9.23 0.45
C LEU A 78 -2.98 9.19 -0.37
N ILE A 79 -3.10 8.80 -1.64
CA ILE A 79 -1.96 8.77 -2.55
C ILE A 79 -1.43 10.17 -2.80
N LYS A 80 -2.33 11.12 -3.03
CA LYS A 80 -1.96 12.52 -3.24
C LYS A 80 -1.23 13.12 -2.05
N ASN A 81 -1.68 12.77 -0.84
CA ASN A 81 -1.07 13.29 0.38
C ASN A 81 -1.15 12.24 1.48
N PRO A 82 -0.12 11.37 1.59
CA PRO A 82 -0.11 10.32 2.61
C PRO A 82 -0.18 10.83 4.05
N ALA A 83 0.14 12.10 4.28
CA ALA A 83 0.03 12.71 5.60
C ALA A 83 -1.42 12.89 6.05
N LEU A 84 -2.40 12.75 5.14
CA LEU A 84 -3.81 12.83 5.48
C LEU A 84 -4.35 11.55 6.16
N LEU A 85 -3.48 10.59 6.46
CA LEU A 85 -3.90 9.30 7.01
C LEU A 85 -4.82 9.47 8.24
N GLY A 86 -4.40 10.30 9.18
CA GLY A 86 -5.18 10.54 10.39
C GLY A 86 -6.49 11.26 10.14
N GLN A 87 -6.54 12.14 9.15
CA GLN A 87 -7.77 12.86 8.80
C GLN A 87 -8.77 11.94 8.08
N ILE A 88 -8.28 11.08 7.20
CA ILE A 88 -9.15 10.21 6.41
C ILE A 88 -9.68 9.04 7.22
N LEU A 89 -8.82 8.42 8.02
CA LEU A 89 -9.20 7.25 8.82
C LEU A 89 -9.66 7.62 10.22
N GLY A 90 -9.30 8.80 10.72
CA GLY A 90 -9.74 9.28 12.03
C GLY A 90 -9.29 8.35 13.15
N ASP A 91 -10.22 8.05 14.05
CA ASP A 91 -9.97 7.21 15.22
C ASP A 91 -9.99 5.70 14.91
N LYS A 92 -10.16 5.32 13.66
CA LYS A 92 -10.09 3.90 13.27
C LYS A 92 -8.68 3.35 13.37
N ILE A 93 -7.67 4.23 13.38
CA ILE A 93 -6.27 3.87 13.60
C ILE A 93 -5.63 4.92 14.50
N ASP A 94 -4.49 4.56 15.08
CA ASP A 94 -3.62 5.55 15.74
C ASP A 94 -2.58 6.01 14.72
N SER A 95 -2.81 7.18 14.12
CA SER A 95 -1.96 7.68 13.05
C SER A 95 -0.52 7.92 13.47
N GLN A 96 -0.27 8.10 14.78
CA GLN A 96 1.08 8.30 15.32
C GLN A 96 1.93 7.03 15.20
N GLU A 97 1.31 5.87 15.08
CA GLU A 97 2.01 4.59 14.94
C GLU A 97 2.51 4.35 13.50
N TYR A 98 2.21 5.24 12.58
CA TYR A 98 2.54 5.06 11.16
C TYR A 98 3.36 6.24 10.65
N VAL A 99 4.43 5.92 9.92
CA VAL A 99 5.28 6.93 9.29
C VAL A 99 5.16 6.75 7.79
N SER A 100 4.67 7.78 7.10
CA SER A 100 4.65 7.75 5.65
C SER A 100 6.06 7.83 5.11
N ILE A 101 6.36 7.04 4.08
CA ILE A 101 7.67 7.00 3.46
C ILE A 101 7.53 7.29 1.97
N VAL A 102 8.57 7.94 1.42
CA VAL A 102 8.67 8.13 -0.02
C VAL A 102 9.45 6.94 -0.58
N TYR A 103 8.80 6.18 -1.46
CA TYR A 103 9.42 5.01 -2.06
C TYR A 103 9.81 5.31 -3.49
N LYS A 104 11.08 5.07 -3.82
CA LYS A 104 11.60 5.20 -5.18
C LYS A 104 12.40 3.95 -5.53
N PHE A 105 12.20 3.48 -6.74
CA PHE A 105 12.99 2.38 -7.25
C PHE A 105 14.26 2.91 -7.91
#